data_355319a009e000b0a4b2c0b80d277199
#
_entry.id   355319a009e000b0a4b2c0b80d277199
#
_cell.length_a   1.000
_cell.length_b   1.000
_cell.length_c   1.000
_cell.angle_alpha   90.00
_cell.angle_beta   90.00
_cell.angle_gamma   90.00
#
_symmetry.space_group_name_H-M   'P 1'
#
loop_
_entity.id
_entity.type
_entity.pdbx_description
1 polymer ?
#
loop_
_entity_poly.entity_id
_entity_poly.type
_entity_poly.pdbx_seq_one_letter_code
_entity_poly.pdbx_strand_id
1 'polypeptide(L)'
;TLNSYMFNDAGSKNCLDLAAWAENAFISGWGYKSGAAGERDEIDRIRYADNAGLVLGYLNYDPTDKMFGCDYDTLVYTEQGSLDTMPETAGIGLFDGSKHGIYVGNGKVIYSSESLGYVTKENVSNGSWTSWCTYEGIDYPQEVTDAIQSVNEDISSEN
;
A
#
# COMPACT_ATOMS: atom_id res chain seq x y z
N THR A 1 -11.25 -1.94 18.54
CA THR A 1 -11.53 -2.21 17.15
C THR A 1 -10.25 -2.31 16.34
N LEU A 2 -10.39 -2.76 15.13
CA LEU A 2 -9.28 -2.85 14.21
C LEU A 2 -8.53 -1.53 14.11
N ASN A 3 -9.24 -0.45 13.94
CA ASN A 3 -8.63 0.86 13.72
C ASN A 3 -7.81 1.34 14.88
N SER A 4 -8.36 1.27 16.08
CA SER A 4 -7.65 1.82 17.24
C SER A 4 -6.43 0.98 17.58
N TYR A 5 -6.41 -0.26 17.18
CA TYR A 5 -5.26 -1.12 17.41
C TYR A 5 -4.20 -1.01 16.32
N MET A 6 -4.66 -1.08 15.07
CA MET A 6 -3.75 -1.26 13.94
C MET A 6 -3.03 0.01 13.50
N PHE A 7 -3.62 1.16 13.76
CA PHE A 7 -3.03 2.41 13.26
C PHE A 7 -2.48 3.27 14.36
N ASN A 8 -2.20 2.69 15.50
CA ASN A 8 -1.60 3.49 16.52
C ASN A 8 -0.17 3.80 16.08
N ASP A 9 0.32 4.90 16.53
CA ASP A 9 1.59 5.39 16.10
C ASP A 9 2.69 5.09 17.07
N ALA A 10 2.47 4.20 17.96
CA ALA A 10 3.37 3.95 19.06
C ALA A 10 4.78 3.65 18.63
N GLY A 11 4.97 3.32 17.41
CA GLY A 11 6.30 3.05 16.91
C GLY A 11 6.38 3.41 15.46
N SER A 12 7.24 2.72 14.77
CA SER A 12 7.40 2.93 13.35
C SER A 12 6.22 2.34 12.61
N LYS A 13 5.98 2.85 11.43
CA LYS A 13 5.00 2.30 10.53
C LYS A 13 5.53 1.00 9.94
N ASN A 14 4.65 0.04 9.75
CA ASN A 14 5.09 -1.28 9.32
C ASN A 14 4.14 -1.88 8.30
N CYS A 15 4.62 -2.94 7.63
CA CYS A 15 3.89 -3.52 6.50
C CYS A 15 2.56 -4.13 6.91
N LEU A 16 2.46 -4.73 8.08
CA LEU A 16 1.19 -5.30 8.52
C LEU A 16 0.17 -4.23 8.80
N ASP A 17 0.61 -3.11 9.35
CA ASP A 17 -0.24 -1.96 9.59
C ASP A 17 -0.71 -1.35 8.27
N LEU A 18 0.16 -1.28 7.28
CA LEU A 18 -0.22 -0.77 5.97
C LEU A 18 -1.30 -1.67 5.35
N ALA A 19 -1.12 -2.99 5.45
CA ALA A 19 -2.14 -3.91 4.95
C ALA A 19 -3.47 -3.74 5.68
N ALA A 20 -3.42 -3.54 6.99
CA ALA A 20 -4.64 -3.31 7.78
C ALA A 20 -5.28 -1.99 7.42
N TRP A 21 -4.49 -0.96 7.13
CA TRP A 21 -4.98 0.32 6.64
C TRP A 21 -5.76 0.14 5.35
N ALA A 22 -5.19 -0.64 4.40
CA ALA A 22 -5.85 -0.91 3.13
C ALA A 22 -7.15 -1.69 3.33
N GLU A 23 -7.14 -2.70 4.21
CA GLU A 23 -8.35 -3.46 4.52
C GLU A 23 -9.42 -2.56 5.12
N ASN A 24 -9.02 -1.66 6.00
CA ASN A 24 -9.96 -0.71 6.59
C ASN A 24 -10.57 0.21 5.54
N ALA A 25 -9.75 0.70 4.61
CA ALA A 25 -10.25 1.54 3.54
C ALA A 25 -11.27 0.81 2.67
N PHE A 26 -10.99 -0.46 2.37
CA PHE A 26 -11.89 -1.30 1.58
C PHE A 26 -13.20 -1.54 2.33
N ILE A 27 -13.13 -1.96 3.58
CA ILE A 27 -14.32 -2.29 4.38
C ILE A 27 -15.16 -1.03 4.62
N SER A 28 -14.51 0.11 4.81
CA SER A 28 -15.20 1.36 5.11
C SER A 28 -15.74 2.09 3.88
N GLY A 29 -15.49 1.54 2.69
CA GLY A 29 -16.08 2.10 1.48
C GLY A 29 -15.48 3.40 1.02
N TRP A 30 -14.16 3.57 1.16
CA TRP A 30 -13.50 4.78 0.66
C TRP A 30 -13.68 4.91 -0.83
N GLY A 31 -13.82 6.15 -1.31
CA GLY A 31 -13.98 6.43 -2.73
C GLY A 31 -12.67 6.79 -3.39
N TYR A 32 -12.71 6.88 -4.71
CA TYR A 32 -11.57 7.36 -5.49
C TYR A 32 -11.72 8.84 -5.79
N LYS A 33 -10.65 9.60 -5.56
CA LYS A 33 -10.57 11.00 -5.96
C LYS A 33 -9.10 11.32 -6.22
N SER A 34 -8.81 11.82 -7.40
CA SER A 34 -7.45 12.19 -7.77
C SER A 34 -6.89 13.22 -6.80
N GLY A 35 -5.69 12.99 -6.31
CA GLY A 35 -5.01 13.89 -5.36
C GLY A 35 -5.40 13.69 -3.91
N ALA A 36 -6.30 12.77 -3.61
CA ALA A 36 -6.72 12.52 -2.24
C ALA A 36 -5.87 11.43 -1.61
N ALA A 37 -5.66 11.53 -0.32
CA ALA A 37 -4.83 10.59 0.46
C ALA A 37 -5.51 10.21 1.77
N GLY A 38 -6.81 9.99 1.74
CA GLY A 38 -7.56 9.55 2.90
C GLY A 38 -8.41 10.63 3.55
N GLU A 39 -8.40 11.82 3.03
CA GLU A 39 -9.17 12.92 3.61
C GLU A 39 -10.66 12.64 3.50
N ARG A 40 -11.39 13.09 4.49
CA ARG A 40 -12.84 12.98 4.50
C ARG A 40 -13.47 14.15 3.77
N ASP A 41 -14.35 13.87 2.84
CA ASP A 41 -15.10 14.91 2.17
C ASP A 41 -16.09 15.53 3.15
N GLU A 42 -16.20 16.85 3.16
CA GLU A 42 -17.03 17.55 4.13
C GLU A 42 -18.52 17.41 3.84
N ILE A 43 -18.87 17.13 2.61
CA ILE A 43 -20.27 17.04 2.20
C ILE A 43 -20.81 15.65 2.39
N ASP A 44 -20.19 14.64 1.76
CA ASP A 44 -20.72 13.28 1.82
C ASP A 44 -20.13 12.46 2.98
N ARG A 45 -19.10 12.99 3.65
CA ARG A 45 -18.48 12.36 4.81
C ARG A 45 -17.74 11.06 4.50
N ILE A 46 -17.47 10.81 3.25
CA ILE A 46 -16.72 9.64 2.80
C ILE A 46 -15.25 10.03 2.68
N ARG A 47 -14.36 9.12 3.00
CA ARG A 47 -12.94 9.33 2.77
C ARG A 47 -12.60 8.93 1.34
N TYR A 48 -11.66 9.62 0.74
CA TYR A 48 -11.25 9.39 -0.64
C TYR A 48 -9.73 9.23 -0.71
N ALA A 49 -9.27 8.48 -1.69
CA ALA A 49 -7.85 8.34 -1.98
C ALA A 49 -7.69 8.01 -3.45
N ASP A 50 -6.57 8.42 -4.06
CA ASP A 50 -6.19 7.84 -5.35
C ASP A 50 -5.25 6.66 -5.07
N ASN A 51 -4.63 6.07 -6.13
CA ASN A 51 -3.84 4.86 -5.87
C ASN A 51 -2.60 5.12 -5.01
N ALA A 52 -1.79 6.10 -5.35
CA ALA A 52 -0.62 6.45 -4.53
C ALA A 52 -1.06 7.03 -3.19
N GLY A 53 -2.17 7.77 -3.19
CA GLY A 53 -2.70 8.39 -1.99
C GLY A 53 -3.12 7.40 -0.93
N LEU A 54 -3.52 6.19 -1.32
CA LEU A 54 -3.86 5.18 -0.34
C LEU A 54 -2.64 4.82 0.53
N VAL A 55 -1.46 4.73 -0.08
CA VAL A 55 -0.22 4.48 0.65
C VAL A 55 0.24 5.72 1.39
N LEU A 56 0.25 6.86 0.70
CA LEU A 56 0.73 8.12 1.29
C LEU A 56 -0.12 8.55 2.48
N GLY A 57 -1.41 8.27 2.42
CA GLY A 57 -2.29 8.54 3.54
C GLY A 57 -1.85 7.81 4.80
N TYR A 58 -1.47 6.55 4.65
CA TYR A 58 -0.95 5.78 5.78
C TYR A 58 0.37 6.37 6.29
N LEU A 59 1.29 6.67 5.38
CA LEU A 59 2.60 7.19 5.75
C LEU A 59 2.51 8.51 6.50
N ASN A 60 1.50 9.31 6.20
CA ASN A 60 1.33 10.62 6.83
C ASN A 60 0.28 10.63 7.93
N TYR A 61 -0.33 9.50 8.22
CA TYR A 61 -1.36 9.42 9.23
C TYR A 61 -0.80 9.68 10.62
N ASP A 62 -1.48 10.57 11.35
CA ASP A 62 -1.15 10.88 12.73
C ASP A 62 -2.45 10.79 13.53
N PRO A 63 -2.56 9.84 14.47
CA PRO A 63 -3.80 9.66 15.24
C PRO A 63 -4.22 10.90 16.01
N THR A 64 -3.29 11.76 16.39
CA THR A 64 -3.65 12.96 17.16
C THR A 64 -4.20 14.06 16.30
N ASP A 65 -3.73 14.18 15.06
CA ASP A 65 -4.16 15.24 14.15
C ASP A 65 -5.13 14.77 13.11
N LYS A 66 -5.39 13.49 13.06
CA LYS A 66 -6.22 12.87 12.05
C LYS A 66 -5.44 12.67 10.76
N MET A 67 -6.14 12.68 9.71
CA MET A 67 -5.66 12.36 8.39
C MET A 67 -5.60 13.60 7.54
N PHE A 68 -4.62 13.71 6.71
CA PHE A 68 -4.49 14.87 5.85
C PHE A 68 -4.04 14.50 4.49
N GLY A 69 -4.25 15.41 3.56
CA GLY A 69 -3.72 15.31 2.23
C GLY A 69 -2.20 15.34 2.24
N CYS A 70 -1.61 14.82 1.24
CA CYS A 70 -0.16 14.85 1.09
C CYS A 70 0.16 14.88 -0.40
N ASP A 71 1.40 15.28 -0.67
CA ASP A 71 1.90 15.31 -2.03
C ASP A 71 2.34 13.90 -2.42
N TYR A 72 1.58 13.25 -3.26
CA TYR A 72 1.89 11.87 -3.63
C TYR A 72 3.06 11.75 -4.60
N ASP A 73 3.61 12.87 -5.04
CA ASP A 73 4.87 12.82 -5.76
C ASP A 73 6.03 12.46 -4.83
N THR A 74 5.78 12.44 -3.53
CA THR A 74 6.81 12.07 -2.57
C THR A 74 6.85 10.59 -2.23
N LEU A 75 6.03 9.77 -2.89
CA LEU A 75 6.06 8.33 -2.63
C LEU A 75 7.38 7.75 -3.14
N VAL A 76 8.15 7.16 -2.24
CA VAL A 76 9.50 6.69 -2.52
C VAL A 76 9.58 5.18 -2.28
N TYR A 77 10.14 4.48 -3.25
CA TYR A 77 10.35 3.03 -3.17
C TYR A 77 11.76 2.75 -2.70
N THR A 78 11.93 1.77 -1.82
CA THR A 78 13.26 1.38 -1.36
C THR A 78 13.78 0.17 -2.13
N GLU A 79 12.90 -0.75 -2.48
CA GLU A 79 13.26 -1.92 -3.28
C GLU A 79 12.16 -2.22 -4.27
N GLN A 80 12.50 -2.86 -5.37
CA GLN A 80 11.55 -3.24 -6.41
C GLN A 80 11.98 -4.56 -7.06
N GLY A 81 11.01 -5.27 -7.60
CA GLY A 81 11.29 -6.48 -8.35
C GLY A 81 10.11 -6.88 -9.20
N SER A 82 10.31 -7.88 -10.06
CA SER A 82 9.23 -8.40 -10.87
C SER A 82 8.27 -9.21 -10.02
N LEU A 83 7.02 -9.30 -10.44
CA LEU A 83 5.97 -9.91 -9.63
C LEU A 83 6.29 -11.36 -9.25
N ASP A 84 6.96 -12.10 -10.13
CA ASP A 84 7.29 -13.50 -9.86
C ASP A 84 8.33 -13.68 -8.76
N THR A 85 8.98 -12.61 -8.33
CA THR A 85 9.94 -12.64 -7.21
C THR A 85 9.36 -12.03 -5.94
N MET A 86 8.07 -11.71 -5.91
CA MET A 86 7.44 -11.03 -4.79
C MET A 86 7.50 -11.86 -3.51
N PRO A 87 7.99 -11.28 -2.40
CA PRO A 87 7.88 -11.95 -1.10
C PRO A 87 6.41 -12.09 -0.69
N GLU A 88 6.08 -13.17 -0.02
CA GLU A 88 4.71 -13.39 0.45
C GLU A 88 4.52 -12.67 1.79
N THR A 89 4.44 -11.35 1.71
CA THR A 89 4.33 -10.49 2.89
C THR A 89 3.29 -9.40 2.65
N ALA A 90 2.29 -9.34 3.50
CA ALA A 90 1.27 -8.28 3.41
C ALA A 90 1.93 -6.92 3.64
N GLY A 91 1.51 -5.92 2.88
CA GLY A 91 2.08 -4.58 2.96
C GLY A 91 3.08 -4.26 1.86
N ILE A 92 3.39 -5.23 1.02
CA ILE A 92 4.20 -5.02 -0.18
C ILE A 92 3.36 -4.22 -1.17
N GLY A 93 3.97 -3.26 -1.85
CA GLY A 93 3.29 -2.53 -2.91
C GLY A 93 3.31 -3.29 -4.21
N LEU A 94 2.25 -3.16 -4.98
CA LEU A 94 2.17 -3.74 -6.32
C LEU A 94 1.97 -2.62 -7.34
N PHE A 95 2.43 -2.87 -8.54
CA PHE A 95 2.47 -1.85 -9.57
C PHE A 95 2.25 -2.51 -10.94
N ASP A 96 1.50 -1.84 -11.81
CA ASP A 96 1.23 -2.39 -13.14
C ASP A 96 1.68 -1.46 -14.27
N GLY A 97 2.47 -0.44 -13.94
CA GLY A 97 2.92 0.56 -14.91
C GLY A 97 2.10 1.83 -14.87
N SER A 98 0.93 1.81 -14.27
CA SER A 98 0.07 2.99 -14.19
C SER A 98 -0.57 3.19 -12.83
N LYS A 99 -0.79 2.13 -12.06
CA LYS A 99 -1.44 2.27 -10.76
C LYS A 99 -0.72 1.44 -9.71
N HIS A 100 -0.93 1.83 -8.46
CA HIS A 100 -0.39 1.18 -7.28
C HIS A 100 -1.48 0.46 -6.52
N GLY A 101 -1.13 -0.68 -5.93
CA GLY A 101 -1.98 -1.39 -5.01
C GLY A 101 -1.16 -1.86 -3.81
N ILE A 102 -1.85 -2.36 -2.81
CA ILE A 102 -1.22 -2.88 -1.59
C ILE A 102 -1.56 -4.36 -1.50
N TYR A 103 -0.52 -5.19 -1.51
CA TYR A 103 -0.72 -6.62 -1.34
C TYR A 103 -1.11 -6.89 0.12
N VAL A 104 -2.20 -7.62 0.32
CA VAL A 104 -2.70 -7.84 1.68
C VAL A 104 -2.62 -9.32 2.09
N GLY A 105 -1.90 -10.13 1.32
CA GLY A 105 -1.74 -11.54 1.60
C GLY A 105 -2.77 -12.40 0.89
N ASN A 106 -2.54 -13.68 0.87
CA ASN A 106 -3.46 -14.67 0.31
C ASN A 106 -3.80 -14.41 -1.16
N GLY A 107 -2.87 -13.84 -1.91
CA GLY A 107 -3.09 -13.56 -3.32
C GLY A 107 -4.01 -12.40 -3.61
N LYS A 108 -4.24 -11.52 -2.65
CA LYS A 108 -5.16 -10.39 -2.78
C LYS A 108 -4.45 -9.06 -2.78
N VAL A 109 -4.96 -8.12 -3.57
CA VAL A 109 -4.46 -6.75 -3.62
C VAL A 109 -5.63 -5.79 -3.42
N ILE A 110 -5.37 -4.70 -2.70
CA ILE A 110 -6.35 -3.64 -2.50
C ILE A 110 -5.79 -2.37 -3.13
N TYR A 111 -6.62 -1.68 -3.88
CA TYR A 111 -6.23 -0.41 -4.47
C TYR A 111 -7.45 0.47 -4.68
N SER A 112 -7.20 1.78 -4.81
CA SER A 112 -8.27 2.73 -5.10
C SER A 112 -8.44 2.78 -6.61
N SER A 113 -9.59 2.36 -7.11
CA SER A 113 -9.83 2.17 -8.53
C SER A 113 -10.48 3.41 -9.14
N GLU A 114 -9.80 4.01 -10.10
CA GLU A 114 -10.35 5.14 -10.83
C GLU A 114 -11.58 4.72 -11.64
N SER A 115 -11.51 3.56 -12.27
CA SER A 115 -12.60 3.10 -13.14
C SER A 115 -13.84 2.71 -12.35
N LEU A 116 -13.67 2.13 -11.16
CA LEU A 116 -14.79 1.76 -10.30
C LEU A 116 -15.26 2.93 -9.44
N GLY A 117 -14.37 3.86 -9.12
CA GLY A 117 -14.70 5.00 -8.28
C GLY A 117 -14.54 4.76 -6.79
N TYR A 118 -13.97 3.64 -6.38
CA TYR A 118 -13.83 3.33 -4.96
C TYR A 118 -12.69 2.34 -4.73
N VAL A 119 -12.32 2.16 -3.47
CA VAL A 119 -11.30 1.20 -3.06
C VAL A 119 -11.86 -0.21 -3.22
N THR A 120 -11.11 -1.06 -3.89
CA THR A 120 -11.54 -2.40 -4.23
C THR A 120 -10.47 -3.42 -3.87
N LYS A 121 -10.87 -4.69 -3.80
CA LYS A 121 -10.00 -5.80 -3.49
C LYS A 121 -10.18 -6.87 -4.57
N GLU A 122 -9.07 -7.36 -5.10
CA GLU A 122 -9.16 -8.39 -6.15
C GLU A 122 -8.03 -9.39 -5.99
N ASN A 123 -8.12 -10.49 -6.72
CA ASN A 123 -7.01 -11.44 -6.80
C ASN A 123 -5.90 -10.80 -7.62
N VAL A 124 -4.65 -10.95 -7.17
CA VAL A 124 -3.51 -10.44 -7.93
C VAL A 124 -3.52 -11.03 -9.33
N SER A 125 -3.87 -12.32 -9.45
CA SER A 125 -3.87 -13.02 -10.73
C SER A 125 -4.93 -12.51 -11.71
N ASN A 126 -5.92 -11.77 -11.24
CA ASN A 126 -6.96 -11.22 -12.10
C ASN A 126 -6.60 -9.84 -12.66
N GLY A 127 -5.53 -9.24 -12.15
CA GLY A 127 -5.11 -7.92 -12.60
C GLY A 127 -3.91 -8.00 -13.53
N SER A 128 -3.41 -6.85 -13.90
CA SER A 128 -2.26 -6.72 -14.77
C SER A 128 -0.98 -6.35 -14.00
N TRP A 129 -0.92 -6.71 -12.73
CA TRP A 129 0.20 -6.38 -11.86
C TRP A 129 1.48 -7.03 -12.41
N THR A 130 2.57 -6.28 -12.43
CA THR A 130 3.82 -6.73 -13.05
C THR A 130 5.01 -6.68 -12.11
N SER A 131 4.96 -5.83 -11.09
CA SER A 131 6.10 -5.66 -10.19
C SER A 131 5.65 -5.40 -8.77
N TRP A 132 6.59 -5.57 -7.85
CA TRP A 132 6.36 -5.29 -6.44
C TRP A 132 7.38 -4.27 -5.96
N CYS A 133 7.10 -3.63 -4.84
CA CYS A 133 8.03 -2.69 -4.22
C CYS A 133 7.84 -2.65 -2.72
N THR A 134 8.85 -2.12 -2.04
CA THR A 134 8.74 -1.73 -0.64
C THR A 134 8.81 -0.21 -0.58
N TYR A 135 8.25 0.38 0.45
CA TYR A 135 8.17 1.84 0.57
C TYR A 135 9.10 2.35 1.66
N GLU A 136 9.71 3.50 1.40
CA GLU A 136 10.47 4.20 2.41
C GLU A 136 9.53 4.60 3.55
N GLY A 137 10.00 4.41 4.78
CA GLY A 137 9.22 4.74 5.96
C GLY A 137 8.39 3.59 6.49
N ILE A 138 8.38 2.46 5.81
CA ILE A 138 7.66 1.26 6.23
C ILE A 138 8.68 0.21 6.66
N ASP A 139 8.48 -0.39 7.82
CA ASP A 139 9.33 -1.48 8.30
C ASP A 139 8.83 -2.81 7.73
N TYR A 140 9.73 -3.59 7.18
CA TYR A 140 9.43 -4.91 6.63
C TYR A 140 10.19 -5.97 7.43
N PRO A 141 9.62 -7.18 7.54
CA PRO A 141 10.28 -8.24 8.31
C PRO A 141 11.54 -8.74 7.60
N GLN A 142 12.35 -9.47 8.35
CA GLN A 142 13.62 -9.99 7.85
C GLN A 142 13.45 -10.86 6.61
N GLU A 143 12.36 -11.58 6.52
CA GLU A 143 12.12 -12.46 5.37
C GLU A 143 12.03 -11.69 4.05
N VAL A 144 11.52 -10.45 4.08
CA VAL A 144 11.47 -9.61 2.89
C VAL A 144 12.89 -9.19 2.51
N THR A 145 13.67 -8.77 3.49
CA THR A 145 15.07 -8.40 3.28
C THR A 145 15.85 -9.58 2.70
N ASP A 146 15.63 -10.78 3.23
CA ASP A 146 16.30 -11.98 2.74
C ASP A 146 15.91 -12.29 1.29
N ALA A 147 14.65 -12.12 0.95
CA ALA A 147 14.18 -12.36 -0.41
C ALA A 147 14.83 -11.37 -1.39
N ILE A 148 14.94 -10.12 -1.02
CA ILE A 148 15.59 -9.10 -1.83
C ILE A 148 17.06 -9.44 -2.04
N GLN A 149 17.74 -9.83 -0.97
CA GLN A 149 19.14 -10.19 -1.03
C GLN A 149 19.36 -11.41 -1.93
N SER A 150 18.48 -12.39 -1.84
CA SER A 150 18.56 -13.59 -2.66
C SER A 150 18.44 -13.27 -4.15
N VAL A 151 17.53 -12.39 -4.52
CA VAL A 151 17.37 -11.95 -5.90
C VAL A 151 18.63 -11.25 -6.38
N ASN A 152 19.21 -10.38 -5.57
CA ASN A 152 20.42 -9.65 -5.91
C ASN A 152 21.60 -10.60 -6.09
N GLU A 153 21.71 -11.62 -5.25
CA GLU A 153 22.77 -12.61 -5.35
C GLU A 153 22.65 -13.41 -6.64
N ASP A 154 21.44 -13.79 -7.04
CA ASP A 154 21.22 -14.51 -8.28
C ASP A 154 21.67 -13.66 -9.48
N ILE A 155 21.32 -12.38 -9.48
CA ILE A 155 21.75 -11.46 -10.53
C ILE A 155 23.27 -11.37 -10.58
N SER A 156 23.92 -11.25 -9.44
CA SER A 156 25.37 -11.16 -9.36
C SER A 156 26.05 -12.42 -9.84
N SER A 157 25.49 -13.58 -9.54
CA SER A 157 26.13 -14.84 -9.87
C SER A 157 26.05 -15.15 -11.38
N GLU A 158 25.14 -14.51 -12.10
CA GLU A 158 25.01 -14.69 -13.54
C GLU A 158 26.05 -13.90 -14.32
N ASN A 159 26.75 -13.02 -13.66
CA ASN A 159 27.79 -12.22 -14.27
C ASN A 159 29.16 -12.84 -14.01
#